data_2e8ee74d0fd283679ef0e0ac110df630
#
_entry.id   2e8ee74d0fd283679ef0e0ac110df630
#
_cell.length_a   1.000
_cell.length_b   1.000
_cell.length_c   1.000
_cell.angle_alpha   90.00
_cell.angle_beta   90.00
_cell.angle_gamma   90.00
#
_symmetry.space_group_name_H-M   'P 1'
#
loop_
_entity.id
_entity.type
_entity.pdbx_description
1 polymer ?
#
loop_
_entity_poly.entity_id
_entity_poly.type
_entity_poly.pdbx_seq_one_letter_code
_entity_poly.pdbx_strand_id
1 'polypeptide(L)'
;MWRAVFLALLIFVTVSASRAQLVDASVYAPPRTNCCLAASAKTLSDALLDWNDMSRYHSADLDLEKLPVDPKRVVFMGDSITDIWHLADFFPGKPYVNRGIGGQVTSQMLVRFYPDVIDLKPAAVIILAGTNDVAQNNGPETAEMIEENLMAMTELAQRHGIKVILCSVTPISDYTTLAPGRGGAPPPRGAAVGSKRIQSIQRPPADILKLNAWMKSYATSVGATYADYYSAVVDQNGMFKDEMSNDGLHPNPQGFALIAPVAEAAIEKTLQ
;
A
#
# COMPACT_ATOMS: atom_id res chain seq x y z
N MET A 1 -14.36 -90.78 -7.51
CA MET A 1 -14.83 -89.56 -8.18
C MET A 1 -15.29 -88.60 -7.09
N TRP A 2 -14.45 -87.70 -6.65
CA TRP A 2 -14.75 -86.68 -5.65
C TRP A 2 -14.92 -85.37 -6.33
N ARG A 3 -16.09 -84.71 -6.24
CA ARG A 3 -16.34 -83.34 -6.67
C ARG A 3 -16.07 -82.43 -5.51
N ALA A 4 -15.07 -81.62 -5.68
CA ALA A 4 -14.78 -80.53 -4.76
C ALA A 4 -15.72 -79.34 -5.10
N VAL A 5 -16.53 -78.93 -4.13
CA VAL A 5 -17.39 -77.75 -4.23
C VAL A 5 -16.57 -76.58 -3.66
N PHE A 6 -16.17 -75.64 -4.53
CA PHE A 6 -15.58 -74.42 -4.10
C PHE A 6 -16.70 -73.45 -3.68
N LEU A 7 -16.76 -73.15 -2.38
CA LEU A 7 -17.62 -72.08 -1.83
C LEU A 7 -16.89 -70.76 -1.93
N ALA A 8 -17.25 -69.92 -2.90
CA ALA A 8 -16.72 -68.59 -2.99
C ALA A 8 -17.41 -67.69 -1.95
N LEU A 9 -16.65 -67.26 -0.94
CA LEU A 9 -17.12 -66.32 0.09
C LEU A 9 -16.98 -64.89 -0.51
N LEU A 10 -18.09 -64.32 -0.98
CA LEU A 10 -18.18 -62.94 -1.37
C LEU A 10 -18.23 -62.07 -0.11
N ILE A 11 -17.10 -61.47 0.25
CA ILE A 11 -17.03 -60.42 1.28
C ILE A 11 -17.55 -59.12 0.66
N PHE A 12 -18.79 -58.78 0.97
CA PHE A 12 -19.31 -57.44 0.72
C PHE A 12 -18.68 -56.47 1.70
N VAL A 13 -17.63 -55.78 1.27
CA VAL A 13 -17.16 -54.58 1.99
C VAL A 13 -18.16 -53.45 1.72
N THR A 14 -19.07 -53.23 2.62
CA THR A 14 -19.90 -52.04 2.61
C THR A 14 -19.03 -50.86 2.97
N VAL A 15 -18.52 -50.16 1.96
CA VAL A 15 -17.95 -48.82 2.16
C VAL A 15 -19.10 -47.92 2.53
N SER A 16 -19.27 -47.68 3.82
CA SER A 16 -20.12 -46.60 4.31
C SER A 16 -19.49 -45.31 3.86
N ALA A 17 -19.91 -44.80 2.69
CA ALA A 17 -19.64 -43.44 2.32
C ALA A 17 -20.32 -42.55 3.37
N SER A 18 -19.54 -42.06 4.33
CA SER A 18 -19.99 -40.98 5.20
C SER A 18 -20.22 -39.78 4.24
N ARG A 19 -21.48 -39.64 3.81
CA ARG A 19 -21.90 -38.39 3.18
C ARG A 19 -21.61 -37.33 4.22
N ALA A 20 -20.71 -36.40 3.87
CA ALA A 20 -20.58 -35.16 4.61
C ALA A 20 -21.98 -34.57 4.72
N GLN A 21 -22.55 -34.67 5.93
CA GLN A 21 -23.89 -34.18 6.17
C GLN A 21 -23.77 -32.66 6.12
N LEU A 22 -24.27 -32.08 5.05
CA LEU A 22 -24.41 -30.61 4.98
C LEU A 22 -25.23 -30.21 6.20
N VAL A 23 -24.64 -29.35 7.02
CA VAL A 23 -25.34 -28.86 8.21
C VAL A 23 -26.55 -28.08 7.71
N ASP A 24 -27.73 -28.45 8.21
CA ASP A 24 -28.95 -27.73 7.85
C ASP A 24 -28.83 -26.26 8.26
N ALA A 25 -29.09 -25.37 7.31
CA ALA A 25 -29.01 -23.92 7.53
C ALA A 25 -29.91 -23.43 8.68
N SER A 26 -30.93 -24.23 9.08
CA SER A 26 -31.79 -23.94 10.22
C SER A 26 -31.06 -24.07 11.59
N VAL A 27 -29.91 -24.75 11.63
CA VAL A 27 -29.05 -24.82 12.83
C VAL A 27 -28.31 -23.52 13.07
N TYR A 28 -28.11 -22.72 12.03
CA TYR A 28 -27.52 -21.40 12.17
C TYR A 28 -28.63 -20.39 12.41
N ALA A 29 -28.68 -19.85 13.63
CA ALA A 29 -29.45 -18.65 13.86
C ALA A 29 -28.97 -17.59 12.84
N PRO A 30 -29.89 -16.81 12.20
CA PRO A 30 -29.47 -15.78 11.27
C PRO A 30 -28.40 -14.93 11.95
N PRO A 31 -27.29 -14.61 11.24
CA PRO A 31 -26.19 -13.87 11.84
C PRO A 31 -26.77 -12.61 12.45
N ARG A 32 -26.46 -12.35 13.72
CA ARG A 32 -26.86 -11.11 14.38
C ARG A 32 -26.30 -9.99 13.51
N THR A 33 -27.18 -9.16 12.95
CA THR A 33 -26.88 -8.15 11.95
C THR A 33 -25.80 -7.14 12.37
N ASN A 34 -25.39 -7.15 13.64
CA ASN A 34 -24.33 -6.31 14.21
C ASN A 34 -23.22 -7.12 14.87
N CYS A 35 -23.05 -8.40 14.53
CA CYS A 35 -21.94 -9.19 15.09
C CYS A 35 -20.66 -8.93 14.31
N CYS A 36 -19.62 -8.48 15.03
CA CYS A 36 -18.28 -8.16 14.53
C CYS A 36 -17.69 -9.24 13.60
N LEU A 37 -17.93 -10.53 13.87
CA LEU A 37 -17.39 -11.64 13.08
C LEU A 37 -17.96 -11.71 11.66
N ALA A 38 -19.27 -11.47 11.48
CA ALA A 38 -19.90 -11.49 10.15
C ALA A 38 -19.41 -10.26 9.32
N ALA A 39 -19.32 -9.10 9.94
CA ALA A 39 -18.78 -7.92 9.30
C ALA A 39 -17.29 -8.10 8.94
N SER A 40 -16.48 -8.65 9.85
CA SER A 40 -15.07 -8.95 9.60
C SER A 40 -14.88 -10.00 8.52
N ALA A 41 -15.70 -11.06 8.50
CA ALA A 41 -15.66 -12.08 7.46
C ALA A 41 -16.02 -11.50 6.08
N LYS A 42 -17.03 -10.63 6.01
CA LYS A 42 -17.37 -9.92 4.76
C LYS A 42 -16.21 -9.02 4.30
N THR A 43 -15.65 -8.23 5.19
CA THR A 43 -14.51 -7.35 4.86
C THR A 43 -13.32 -8.16 4.34
N LEU A 44 -13.00 -9.29 4.98
CA LEU A 44 -11.93 -10.17 4.52
C LEU A 44 -12.25 -10.81 3.16
N SER A 45 -13.50 -11.22 2.94
CA SER A 45 -13.94 -11.75 1.65
C SER A 45 -13.83 -10.69 0.55
N ASP A 46 -14.30 -9.48 0.82
CA ASP A 46 -14.23 -8.36 -0.13
C ASP A 46 -12.75 -8.01 -0.44
N ALA A 47 -11.89 -7.99 0.57
CA ALA A 47 -10.45 -7.76 0.40
C ALA A 47 -9.75 -8.88 -0.41
N LEU A 48 -10.22 -10.12 -0.31
CA LEU A 48 -9.70 -11.22 -1.13
C LEU A 48 -10.18 -11.13 -2.59
N LEU A 49 -11.37 -10.61 -2.85
CA LEU A 49 -11.91 -10.42 -4.19
C LEU A 49 -11.26 -9.25 -4.92
N ASP A 50 -10.90 -8.20 -4.20
CA ASP A 50 -10.19 -7.02 -4.72
C ASP A 50 -8.90 -6.77 -3.90
N TRP A 51 -8.05 -7.81 -3.82
CA TRP A 51 -6.82 -7.82 -3.00
C TRP A 51 -5.86 -6.67 -3.31
N ASN A 52 -6.00 -6.06 -4.47
CA ASN A 52 -5.17 -4.96 -4.94
C ASN A 52 -5.88 -3.61 -4.92
N ASP A 53 -7.09 -3.53 -4.36
CA ASP A 53 -7.92 -2.32 -4.30
C ASP A 53 -8.14 -1.66 -5.68
N MET A 54 -8.29 -2.47 -6.75
CA MET A 54 -8.51 -1.97 -8.12
C MET A 54 -9.80 -1.15 -8.24
N SER A 55 -10.78 -1.42 -7.38
CA SER A 55 -12.04 -0.68 -7.36
C SER A 55 -11.90 0.71 -6.73
N ARG A 56 -10.85 0.97 -5.96
CA ARG A 56 -10.69 2.19 -5.13
C ARG A 56 -10.85 3.48 -5.92
N TYR A 57 -10.20 3.58 -7.06
CA TYR A 57 -10.21 4.78 -7.91
C TYR A 57 -10.96 4.61 -9.22
N HIS A 58 -11.43 3.40 -9.54
CA HIS A 58 -12.03 3.08 -10.84
C HIS A 58 -13.10 4.09 -11.30
N SER A 59 -14.05 4.44 -10.44
CA SER A 59 -15.09 5.41 -10.80
C SER A 59 -14.53 6.82 -11.03
N ALA A 60 -13.59 7.24 -10.20
CA ALA A 60 -12.96 8.56 -10.31
C ALA A 60 -12.05 8.65 -11.56
N ASP A 61 -11.41 7.55 -11.95
CA ASP A 61 -10.61 7.46 -13.16
C ASP A 61 -11.48 7.58 -14.41
N LEU A 62 -12.57 6.82 -14.46
CA LEU A 62 -13.54 6.93 -15.55
C LEU A 62 -14.13 8.36 -15.69
N ASP A 63 -14.30 9.09 -14.60
CA ASP A 63 -14.77 10.47 -14.63
C ASP A 63 -13.68 11.42 -15.14
N LEU A 64 -12.41 11.21 -14.73
CA LEU A 64 -11.27 11.98 -15.22
C LEU A 64 -10.99 11.74 -16.72
N GLU A 65 -11.19 10.53 -17.21
CA GLU A 65 -11.00 10.17 -18.62
C GLU A 65 -11.98 10.87 -19.56
N LYS A 66 -13.18 11.21 -19.07
CA LYS A 66 -14.19 11.97 -19.83
C LYS A 66 -13.83 13.45 -19.98
N LEU A 67 -12.93 13.97 -19.16
CA LEU A 67 -12.51 15.36 -19.19
C LEU A 67 -11.32 15.56 -20.15
N PRO A 68 -11.17 16.75 -20.72
CA PRO A 68 -9.96 17.11 -21.46
C PRO A 68 -8.73 16.89 -20.58
N VAL A 69 -7.68 16.32 -21.17
CA VAL A 69 -6.42 16.11 -20.45
C VAL A 69 -5.79 17.47 -20.14
N ASP A 70 -5.57 17.75 -18.86
CA ASP A 70 -4.79 18.92 -18.47
C ASP A 70 -3.29 18.65 -18.72
N PRO A 71 -2.60 19.49 -19.51
CA PRO A 71 -1.19 19.29 -19.85
C PRO A 71 -0.25 19.41 -18.64
N LYS A 72 -0.74 19.86 -17.49
CA LYS A 72 0.00 19.96 -16.24
C LYS A 72 -0.50 18.95 -15.18
N ARG A 73 -1.33 17.98 -15.59
CA ARG A 73 -1.78 16.94 -14.66
C ARG A 73 -0.59 16.19 -14.09
N VAL A 74 -0.54 16.04 -12.77
CA VAL A 74 0.45 15.20 -12.07
C VAL A 74 -0.31 14.18 -11.23
N VAL A 75 0.05 12.91 -11.36
CA VAL A 75 -0.48 11.84 -10.51
C VAL A 75 0.48 11.59 -9.35
N PHE A 76 -0.05 11.55 -8.15
CA PHE A 76 0.65 11.16 -6.94
C PHE A 76 0.30 9.71 -6.64
N MET A 77 1.18 8.79 -7.05
CA MET A 77 1.09 7.35 -6.81
C MET A 77 1.79 7.03 -5.49
N GLY A 78 1.14 6.25 -4.62
CA GLY A 78 1.78 5.87 -3.37
C GLY A 78 0.90 5.06 -2.42
N ASP A 79 1.35 4.98 -1.20
CA ASP A 79 0.72 4.26 -0.08
C ASP A 79 -0.14 5.18 0.81
N SER A 80 -0.24 4.83 2.11
CA SER A 80 -1.02 5.61 3.10
C SER A 80 -0.54 7.05 3.25
N ILE A 81 0.74 7.33 3.08
CA ILE A 81 1.28 8.69 3.18
C ILE A 81 0.71 9.55 2.05
N THR A 82 0.63 9.00 0.85
CA THR A 82 -0.02 9.69 -0.27
C THR A 82 -1.53 9.73 -0.10
N ASP A 83 -2.18 8.62 0.33
CA ASP A 83 -3.63 8.51 0.50
C ASP A 83 -4.20 9.62 1.40
N ILE A 84 -3.56 9.84 2.56
CA ILE A 84 -3.98 10.86 3.54
C ILE A 84 -3.54 12.29 3.20
N TRP A 85 -2.76 12.49 2.14
CA TRP A 85 -2.31 13.81 1.74
C TRP A 85 -3.41 14.55 0.98
N HIS A 86 -4.07 15.49 1.62
CA HIS A 86 -5.08 16.35 1.01
C HIS A 86 -4.42 17.36 0.05
N LEU A 87 -4.11 16.92 -1.17
CA LEU A 87 -3.32 17.70 -2.13
C LEU A 87 -3.86 19.11 -2.39
N ALA A 88 -5.20 19.30 -2.38
CA ALA A 88 -5.81 20.60 -2.61
C ALA A 88 -5.45 21.65 -1.54
N ASP A 89 -5.18 21.20 -0.31
CA ASP A 89 -4.81 22.10 0.80
C ASP A 89 -3.38 22.62 0.64
N PHE A 90 -2.49 21.84 0.02
CA PHE A 90 -1.08 22.16 -0.16
C PHE A 90 -0.76 22.68 -1.54
N PHE A 91 -1.56 22.36 -2.54
CA PHE A 91 -1.36 22.73 -3.95
C PHE A 91 -2.66 23.32 -4.55
N PRO A 92 -3.16 24.43 -4.02
CA PRO A 92 -4.44 24.98 -4.45
C PRO A 92 -4.44 25.33 -5.95
N GLY A 93 -5.47 24.88 -6.65
CA GLY A 93 -5.67 25.13 -8.08
C GLY A 93 -4.74 24.35 -9.01
N LYS A 94 -3.92 23.44 -8.50
CA LYS A 94 -3.09 22.56 -9.33
C LYS A 94 -3.88 21.32 -9.78
N PRO A 95 -3.67 20.83 -11.01
CA PRO A 95 -4.36 19.64 -11.53
C PRO A 95 -3.67 18.35 -11.04
N TYR A 96 -3.51 18.25 -9.73
CA TYR A 96 -2.84 17.10 -9.10
C TYR A 96 -3.87 16.07 -8.64
N VAL A 97 -3.58 14.81 -8.93
CA VAL A 97 -4.49 13.67 -8.72
C VAL A 97 -3.87 12.72 -7.71
N ASN A 98 -4.54 12.50 -6.58
CA ASN A 98 -4.11 11.54 -5.57
C ASN A 98 -4.51 10.11 -5.97
N ARG A 99 -3.52 9.21 -5.98
CA ARG A 99 -3.68 7.76 -6.20
C ARG A 99 -2.90 6.99 -5.13
N GLY A 100 -2.93 7.49 -3.90
CA GLY A 100 -2.45 6.78 -2.72
C GLY A 100 -3.46 5.75 -2.22
N ILE A 101 -2.98 4.58 -1.79
CA ILE A 101 -3.82 3.56 -1.12
C ILE A 101 -3.09 3.06 0.12
N GLY A 102 -3.76 3.17 1.26
CA GLY A 102 -3.17 2.83 2.55
C GLY A 102 -2.68 1.39 2.64
N GLY A 103 -1.45 1.18 3.11
CA GLY A 103 -0.88 -0.14 3.35
C GLY A 103 -0.27 -0.84 2.13
N GLN A 104 -0.45 -0.30 0.92
CA GLN A 104 0.07 -0.94 -0.29
C GLN A 104 1.59 -0.95 -0.37
N VAL A 105 2.11 -2.04 -0.93
CA VAL A 105 3.51 -2.28 -1.30
C VAL A 105 3.73 -1.99 -2.78
N THR A 106 4.98 -1.92 -3.21
CA THR A 106 5.34 -1.56 -4.60
C THR A 106 4.75 -2.51 -5.64
N SER A 107 4.65 -3.81 -5.36
CA SER A 107 4.05 -4.80 -6.27
C SER A 107 2.56 -4.54 -6.50
N GLN A 108 1.82 -4.13 -5.47
CA GLN A 108 0.42 -3.74 -5.60
C GLN A 108 0.25 -2.45 -6.42
N MET A 109 1.11 -1.46 -6.20
CA MET A 109 1.13 -0.23 -6.99
C MET A 109 1.41 -0.51 -8.46
N LEU A 110 2.34 -1.41 -8.77
CA LEU A 110 2.66 -1.81 -10.15
C LEU A 110 1.44 -2.41 -10.86
N VAL A 111 0.66 -3.28 -10.20
CA VAL A 111 -0.53 -3.91 -10.81
C VAL A 111 -1.58 -2.88 -11.22
N ARG A 112 -1.78 -1.82 -10.42
CA ARG A 112 -2.76 -0.76 -10.70
C ARG A 112 -2.18 0.45 -11.45
N PHE A 113 -0.93 0.38 -11.88
CA PHE A 113 -0.25 1.51 -12.48
C PHE A 113 -0.85 1.94 -13.81
N TYR A 114 -1.40 1.00 -14.57
CA TYR A 114 -2.07 1.33 -15.83
C TYR A 114 -3.33 2.18 -15.61
N PRO A 115 -4.37 1.70 -14.91
CA PRO A 115 -5.60 2.49 -14.73
C PRO A 115 -5.37 3.78 -13.96
N ASP A 116 -4.56 3.74 -12.89
CA ASP A 116 -4.42 4.86 -11.96
C ASP A 116 -3.41 5.93 -12.43
N VAL A 117 -2.57 5.61 -13.42
CA VAL A 117 -1.53 6.54 -13.93
C VAL A 117 -1.56 6.64 -15.44
N ILE A 118 -1.34 5.53 -16.17
CA ILE A 118 -1.11 5.58 -17.62
C ILE A 118 -2.36 6.10 -18.36
N ASP A 119 -3.52 5.56 -18.04
CA ASP A 119 -4.78 5.90 -18.71
C ASP A 119 -5.22 7.35 -18.41
N LEU A 120 -4.77 7.91 -17.29
CA LEU A 120 -5.01 9.31 -16.92
C LEU A 120 -4.14 10.30 -17.71
N LYS A 121 -3.14 9.84 -18.44
CA LYS A 121 -2.26 10.62 -19.33
C LYS A 121 -1.66 11.86 -18.65
N PRO A 122 -1.04 11.74 -17.47
CA PRO A 122 -0.46 12.88 -16.79
C PRO A 122 0.84 13.34 -17.49
N ALA A 123 1.22 14.61 -17.27
CA ALA A 123 2.53 15.10 -17.66
C ALA A 123 3.67 14.47 -16.85
N ALA A 124 3.38 14.18 -15.58
CA ALA A 124 4.32 13.51 -14.68
C ALA A 124 3.61 12.65 -13.64
N VAL A 125 4.33 11.66 -13.12
CA VAL A 125 3.95 10.87 -11.96
C VAL A 125 4.98 11.06 -10.84
N ILE A 126 4.50 11.32 -9.63
CA ILE A 126 5.25 11.24 -8.39
C ILE A 126 5.03 9.87 -7.79
N ILE A 127 6.09 9.16 -7.43
CA ILE A 127 6.01 7.83 -6.82
C ILE A 127 6.65 7.90 -5.43
N LEU A 128 5.84 7.72 -4.39
CA LEU A 128 6.26 7.57 -3.00
C LEU A 128 5.90 6.16 -2.54
N ALA A 129 6.87 5.27 -2.49
CA ALA A 129 6.66 3.85 -2.22
C ALA A 129 7.88 3.20 -1.55
N GLY A 130 7.67 2.09 -0.87
CA GLY A 130 8.72 1.27 -0.26
C GLY A 130 8.66 1.14 1.26
N THR A 131 7.95 2.01 1.98
CA THR A 131 7.89 1.93 3.44
C THR A 131 7.15 0.68 3.93
N ASN A 132 6.13 0.23 3.19
CA ASN A 132 5.35 -0.96 3.53
C ASN A 132 6.05 -2.23 3.07
N ASP A 133 6.83 -2.17 2.01
CA ASP A 133 7.71 -3.23 1.52
C ASP A 133 8.80 -3.53 2.57
N VAL A 134 9.51 -2.50 3.04
CA VAL A 134 10.49 -2.61 4.13
C VAL A 134 9.86 -3.21 5.39
N ALA A 135 8.60 -2.88 5.68
CA ALA A 135 7.84 -3.45 6.80
C ALA A 135 7.31 -4.86 6.52
N GLN A 136 7.45 -5.37 5.31
CA GLN A 136 6.95 -6.68 4.86
C GLN A 136 5.43 -6.84 5.08
N ASN A 137 4.67 -5.78 4.85
CA ASN A 137 3.24 -5.75 5.12
C ASN A 137 2.44 -6.76 4.28
N ASN A 138 2.93 -7.11 3.10
CA ASN A 138 2.27 -8.06 2.18
C ASN A 138 3.08 -9.36 1.99
N GLY A 139 3.94 -9.69 2.94
CA GLY A 139 4.80 -10.86 2.91
C GLY A 139 6.28 -10.50 2.78
N PRO A 140 7.16 -11.51 2.73
CA PRO A 140 8.59 -11.27 2.63
C PRO A 140 8.96 -10.68 1.25
N GLU A 141 9.64 -9.54 1.27
CA GLU A 141 10.16 -8.87 0.08
C GLU A 141 11.65 -8.57 0.27
N THR A 142 12.43 -8.67 -0.80
CA THR A 142 13.84 -8.28 -0.82
C THR A 142 14.00 -6.86 -1.35
N ALA A 143 15.15 -6.24 -1.09
CA ALA A 143 15.44 -4.92 -1.64
C ALA A 143 15.35 -4.92 -3.18
N GLU A 144 15.87 -5.97 -3.81
CA GLU A 144 15.85 -6.14 -5.27
C GLU A 144 14.42 -6.18 -5.81
N MET A 145 13.49 -6.86 -5.13
CA MET A 145 12.07 -6.90 -5.54
C MET A 145 11.43 -5.50 -5.50
N ILE A 146 11.72 -4.72 -4.46
CA ILE A 146 11.25 -3.34 -4.35
C ILE A 146 11.83 -2.49 -5.48
N GLU A 147 13.13 -2.62 -5.73
CA GLU A 147 13.87 -1.93 -6.78
C GLU A 147 13.29 -2.27 -8.17
N GLU A 148 13.08 -3.55 -8.46
CA GLU A 148 12.49 -4.02 -9.72
C GLU A 148 11.07 -3.49 -9.95
N ASN A 149 10.23 -3.42 -8.93
CA ASN A 149 8.89 -2.83 -9.04
C ASN A 149 8.95 -1.33 -9.33
N LEU A 150 9.85 -0.59 -8.68
CA LEU A 150 10.07 0.83 -8.94
C LEU A 150 10.64 1.07 -10.35
N MET A 151 11.55 0.22 -10.81
CA MET A 151 12.07 0.24 -12.17
C MET A 151 10.93 0.01 -13.18
N ALA A 152 10.13 -1.02 -12.99
CA ALA A 152 9.01 -1.34 -13.89
C ALA A 152 7.99 -0.18 -13.99
N MET A 153 7.60 0.43 -12.87
CA MET A 153 6.72 1.60 -12.90
C MET A 153 7.37 2.79 -13.62
N THR A 154 8.65 3.02 -13.41
CA THR A 154 9.41 4.08 -14.09
C THR A 154 9.47 3.86 -15.59
N GLU A 155 9.83 2.66 -16.03
CA GLU A 155 9.91 2.29 -17.45
C GLU A 155 8.55 2.38 -18.13
N LEU A 156 7.48 1.91 -17.48
CA LEU A 156 6.11 2.04 -17.99
C LEU A 156 5.74 3.52 -18.18
N ALA A 157 5.97 4.37 -17.21
CA ALA A 157 5.67 5.79 -17.32
C ALA A 157 6.45 6.44 -18.47
N GLN A 158 7.77 6.22 -18.53
CA GLN A 158 8.64 6.79 -19.57
C GLN A 158 8.25 6.28 -20.95
N ARG A 159 7.88 4.99 -21.09
CA ARG A 159 7.41 4.42 -22.34
C ARG A 159 6.15 5.11 -22.88
N HIS A 160 5.32 5.63 -21.98
CA HIS A 160 4.11 6.39 -22.32
C HIS A 160 4.34 7.91 -22.36
N GLY A 161 5.59 8.39 -22.33
CA GLY A 161 5.94 9.80 -22.38
C GLY A 161 5.63 10.57 -21.10
N ILE A 162 5.38 9.86 -19.99
CA ILE A 162 5.12 10.43 -18.67
C ILE A 162 6.45 10.62 -17.95
N LYS A 163 6.72 11.85 -17.51
CA LYS A 163 7.92 12.16 -16.72
C LYS A 163 7.79 11.58 -15.31
N VAL A 164 8.90 11.13 -14.73
CA VAL A 164 8.89 10.42 -13.43
C VAL A 164 9.64 11.19 -12.36
N ILE A 165 9.03 11.25 -11.18
CA ILE A 165 9.62 11.79 -9.96
C ILE A 165 9.61 10.67 -8.91
N LEU A 166 10.78 10.20 -8.49
CA LEU A 166 10.94 9.22 -7.42
C LEU A 166 11.20 9.95 -6.10
N CYS A 167 10.36 9.68 -5.10
CA CYS A 167 10.47 10.31 -3.79
C CYS A 167 11.20 9.38 -2.82
N SER A 168 12.11 9.94 -2.03
CA SER A 168 12.67 9.18 -0.92
C SER A 168 11.58 8.75 0.06
N VAL A 169 11.67 7.51 0.55
CA VAL A 169 10.90 7.04 1.71
C VAL A 169 11.23 7.93 2.89
N THR A 170 10.21 8.41 3.59
CA THR A 170 10.36 9.25 4.78
C THR A 170 11.00 8.46 5.94
N PRO A 171 11.68 9.11 6.88
CA PRO A 171 12.13 8.44 8.10
C PRO A 171 10.94 7.94 8.90
N ILE A 172 11.22 7.10 9.89
CA ILE A 172 10.26 6.70 10.94
C ILE A 172 10.69 7.28 12.28
N SER A 173 9.80 7.21 13.28
CA SER A 173 10.13 7.63 14.64
C SER A 173 9.63 6.65 15.68
N ASP A 174 10.45 6.45 16.73
CA ASP A 174 10.10 5.70 17.92
C ASP A 174 9.74 6.62 19.10
N TYR A 175 9.55 7.92 18.86
CA TYR A 175 9.24 8.90 19.91
C TYR A 175 7.80 8.81 20.38
N THR A 176 6.89 8.40 19.50
CA THR A 176 5.46 8.41 19.75
C THR A 176 5.06 7.39 20.81
N THR A 177 4.37 7.85 21.84
CA THR A 177 3.68 7.00 22.80
C THR A 177 2.25 6.74 22.32
N LEU A 178 1.78 5.48 22.42
CA LEU A 178 0.41 5.13 22.11
C LEU A 178 -0.53 5.89 23.07
N ALA A 179 -1.22 6.90 22.55
CA ALA A 179 -2.27 7.59 23.31
C ALA A 179 -3.44 6.65 23.58
N PRO A 180 -4.14 6.80 24.71
CA PRO A 180 -5.41 6.09 24.94
C PRO A 180 -6.40 6.49 23.85
N GLY A 181 -6.93 5.53 23.13
CA GLY A 181 -7.85 5.59 22.01
C GLY A 181 -8.63 6.88 21.81
N ARG A 182 -8.15 7.76 20.97
CA ARG A 182 -9.00 8.73 20.29
C ARG A 182 -9.42 8.10 18.95
N GLY A 183 -10.62 7.51 18.94
CA GLY A 183 -11.35 7.19 17.69
C GLY A 183 -10.68 6.20 16.72
N GLY A 184 -9.71 5.42 17.15
CA GLY A 184 -8.96 4.54 16.30
C GLY A 184 -9.07 3.08 16.69
N ALA A 185 -8.53 2.24 15.88
CA ALA A 185 -8.42 0.80 16.12
C ALA A 185 -7.82 0.53 17.50
N PRO A 186 -8.23 -0.55 18.18
CA PRO A 186 -7.63 -0.95 19.44
C PRO A 186 -6.12 -1.12 19.26
N PRO A 187 -5.31 -0.83 20.30
CA PRO A 187 -3.88 -1.06 20.24
C PRO A 187 -3.61 -2.52 19.82
N PRO A 188 -2.50 -2.80 19.11
CA PRO A 188 -2.14 -4.14 18.74
C PRO A 188 -2.28 -5.09 19.93
N ARG A 189 -2.78 -6.31 19.72
CA ARG A 189 -2.97 -7.28 20.82
C ARG A 189 -1.69 -7.38 21.64
N GLY A 190 -1.78 -7.01 22.91
CA GLY A 190 -0.68 -7.05 23.89
C GLY A 190 0.06 -5.73 24.15
N ALA A 191 -0.24 -4.65 23.44
CA ALA A 191 0.35 -3.35 23.71
C ALA A 191 -0.43 -2.63 24.83
N ALA A 192 0.25 -2.29 25.93
CA ALA A 192 -0.35 -1.48 27.00
C ALA A 192 -0.50 -0.03 26.56
N VAL A 193 -1.57 0.63 27.01
CA VAL A 193 -1.73 2.10 26.90
C VAL A 193 -0.51 2.78 27.51
N GLY A 194 0.15 3.67 26.74
CA GLY A 194 1.39 4.32 27.18
C GLY A 194 2.68 3.59 26.76
N SER A 195 2.60 2.42 26.08
CA SER A 195 3.77 1.81 25.47
C SER A 195 4.24 2.64 24.26
N LYS A 196 5.55 2.73 24.05
CA LYS A 196 6.10 3.35 22.84
C LYS A 196 5.74 2.52 21.61
N ARG A 197 5.33 3.19 20.53
CA ARG A 197 5.23 2.56 19.22
C ARG A 197 6.63 2.54 18.60
N ILE A 198 7.21 1.36 18.48
CA ILE A 198 8.55 1.21 17.94
C ILE A 198 8.43 0.86 16.46
N GLN A 199 8.53 1.88 15.61
CA GLN A 199 8.46 1.73 14.16
C GLN A 199 9.73 1.07 13.58
N SER A 200 10.88 1.33 14.22
CA SER A 200 12.20 0.84 13.76
C SER A 200 12.35 -0.68 13.76
N ILE A 201 11.52 -1.41 14.50
CA ILE A 201 11.50 -2.88 14.46
C ILE A 201 11.02 -3.39 13.09
N GLN A 202 9.98 -2.77 12.53
CA GLN A 202 9.42 -3.18 11.25
C GLN A 202 10.06 -2.46 10.07
N ARG A 203 10.60 -1.27 10.32
CA ARG A 203 11.20 -0.38 9.31
C ARG A 203 12.58 0.06 9.75
N PRO A 204 13.60 -0.81 9.64
CA PRO A 204 14.95 -0.46 10.05
C PRO A 204 15.44 0.79 9.31
N PRO A 205 15.88 1.86 10.01
CA PRO A 205 16.33 3.08 9.34
C PRO A 205 17.45 2.84 8.32
N ALA A 206 18.31 1.86 8.57
CA ALA A 206 19.38 1.51 7.65
C ALA A 206 18.86 1.00 6.29
N ASP A 207 17.74 0.27 6.27
CA ASP A 207 17.17 -0.26 5.04
C ASP A 207 16.43 0.84 4.26
N ILE A 208 15.76 1.77 4.97
CA ILE A 208 15.19 2.98 4.36
C ILE A 208 16.30 3.81 3.68
N LEU A 209 17.44 4.02 4.37
CA LEU A 209 18.55 4.79 3.81
C LEU A 209 19.18 4.11 2.59
N LYS A 210 19.32 2.78 2.60
CA LYS A 210 19.82 2.02 1.45
C LYS A 210 18.89 2.18 0.24
N LEU A 211 17.57 2.00 0.45
CA LEU A 211 16.59 2.15 -0.61
C LEU A 211 16.58 3.58 -1.15
N ASN A 212 16.65 4.60 -0.30
CA ASN A 212 16.73 5.99 -0.71
C ASN A 212 18.00 6.31 -1.52
N ALA A 213 19.13 5.76 -1.12
CA ALA A 213 20.38 5.93 -1.86
C ALA A 213 20.31 5.27 -3.24
N TRP A 214 19.74 4.07 -3.32
CA TRP A 214 19.50 3.40 -4.59
C TRP A 214 18.54 4.21 -5.48
N MET A 215 17.37 4.64 -4.98
CA MET A 215 16.41 5.44 -5.74
C MET A 215 17.03 6.72 -6.30
N LYS A 216 17.88 7.40 -5.51
CA LYS A 216 18.57 8.62 -5.96
C LYS A 216 19.51 8.32 -7.13
N SER A 217 20.28 7.24 -7.03
CA SER A 217 21.21 6.80 -8.08
C SER A 217 20.43 6.37 -9.33
N TYR A 218 19.41 5.56 -9.16
CA TYR A 218 18.56 5.07 -10.25
C TYR A 218 17.85 6.22 -10.97
N ALA A 219 17.23 7.14 -10.25
CA ALA A 219 16.59 8.31 -10.85
C ALA A 219 17.55 9.07 -11.76
N THR A 220 18.79 9.28 -11.30
CA THR A 220 19.83 9.94 -12.10
C THR A 220 20.17 9.16 -13.37
N SER A 221 20.29 7.83 -13.27
CA SER A 221 20.70 6.98 -14.40
C SER A 221 19.65 6.90 -15.51
N VAL A 222 18.36 7.07 -15.19
CA VAL A 222 17.24 6.98 -16.14
C VAL A 222 16.64 8.35 -16.51
N GLY A 223 17.24 9.45 -16.05
CA GLY A 223 16.75 10.80 -16.32
C GLY A 223 15.46 11.15 -15.62
N ALA A 224 15.12 10.44 -14.52
CA ALA A 224 14.02 10.79 -13.64
C ALA A 224 14.45 11.85 -12.62
N THR A 225 13.50 12.58 -12.06
CA THR A 225 13.77 13.50 -10.95
C THR A 225 13.71 12.76 -9.62
N TYR A 226 14.64 13.07 -8.72
CA TYR A 226 14.59 12.60 -7.33
C TYR A 226 14.08 13.70 -6.42
N ALA A 227 13.07 13.41 -5.59
CA ALA A 227 12.53 14.33 -4.59
C ALA A 227 12.91 13.85 -3.19
N ASP A 228 13.71 14.61 -2.48
CA ASP A 228 14.25 14.24 -1.17
C ASP A 228 13.30 14.61 -0.02
N TYR A 229 12.25 13.84 0.15
CA TYR A 229 11.31 14.00 1.27
C TYR A 229 11.95 13.66 2.62
N TYR A 230 12.87 12.67 2.63
CA TYR A 230 13.55 12.23 3.84
C TYR A 230 14.25 13.39 4.54
N SER A 231 15.08 14.13 3.80
CA SER A 231 15.86 15.25 4.36
C SER A 231 15.00 16.40 4.89
N ALA A 232 13.78 16.58 4.36
CA ALA A 232 12.89 17.63 4.83
C ALA A 232 12.36 17.37 6.25
N VAL A 233 12.19 16.11 6.64
CA VAL A 233 11.48 15.73 7.87
C VAL A 233 12.33 14.92 8.86
N VAL A 234 13.57 14.58 8.52
CA VAL A 234 14.48 13.86 9.42
C VAL A 234 15.07 14.80 10.49
N ASP A 235 15.20 14.30 11.71
CA ASP A 235 15.90 14.98 12.82
C ASP A 235 17.40 14.58 12.88
N GLN A 236 18.12 15.12 13.86
CA GLN A 236 19.52 14.85 14.09
C GLN A 236 19.84 13.40 14.52
N ASN A 237 18.84 12.64 14.93
CA ASN A 237 18.96 11.23 15.33
C ASN A 237 18.62 10.27 14.16
N GLY A 238 18.31 10.80 12.97
CA GLY A 238 17.87 10.01 11.83
C GLY A 238 16.41 9.54 11.92
N MET A 239 15.62 10.13 12.80
CA MET A 239 14.22 9.83 13.01
C MET A 239 13.31 10.89 12.40
N PHE A 240 12.06 10.56 12.20
CA PHE A 240 11.05 11.56 11.86
C PHE A 240 10.94 12.59 12.97
N LYS A 241 11.01 13.88 12.64
CA LYS A 241 10.84 14.97 13.63
C LYS A 241 9.57 14.76 14.45
N ASP A 242 9.67 14.82 15.77
CA ASP A 242 8.62 14.40 16.71
C ASP A 242 7.28 15.11 16.47
N GLU A 243 7.30 16.43 16.27
CA GLU A 243 6.09 17.23 16.04
C GLU A 243 5.48 17.08 14.64
N MET A 244 6.13 16.37 13.72
CA MET A 244 5.72 16.25 12.30
C MET A 244 4.96 14.97 12.00
N SER A 245 4.83 14.07 12.99
CA SER A 245 4.07 12.83 12.89
C SER A 245 3.37 12.49 14.20
N ASN A 246 2.12 12.02 14.14
CA ASN A 246 1.36 11.65 15.34
C ASN A 246 1.55 10.16 15.71
N ASP A 247 2.14 9.36 14.83
CA ASP A 247 2.29 7.92 15.03
C ASP A 247 3.70 7.40 14.69
N GLY A 248 4.60 8.31 14.36
CA GLY A 248 5.99 8.00 14.02
C GLY A 248 6.20 7.46 12.60
N LEU A 249 5.17 7.48 11.76
CA LEU A 249 5.22 7.00 10.36
C LEU A 249 4.59 8.00 9.39
N HIS A 250 3.35 8.42 9.66
CA HIS A 250 2.58 9.26 8.76
C HIS A 250 2.83 10.74 9.09
N PRO A 251 3.17 11.57 8.08
CA PRO A 251 3.21 13.02 8.28
C PRO A 251 1.85 13.55 8.75
N ASN A 252 1.85 14.40 9.75
CA ASN A 252 0.69 15.23 10.08
C ASN A 252 0.67 16.48 9.17
N PRO A 253 -0.29 17.41 9.31
CA PRO A 253 -0.33 18.62 8.47
C PRO A 253 0.98 19.43 8.48
N GLN A 254 1.67 19.50 9.62
CA GLN A 254 2.96 20.18 9.73
C GLN A 254 4.07 19.42 8.97
N GLY A 255 4.06 18.09 9.04
CA GLY A 255 4.97 17.23 8.27
C GLY A 255 4.76 17.38 6.76
N PHE A 256 3.51 17.38 6.31
CA PHE A 256 3.19 17.65 4.90
C PHE A 256 3.59 19.05 4.46
N ALA A 257 3.49 20.05 5.32
CA ALA A 257 3.94 21.42 4.99
C ALA A 257 5.46 21.51 4.75
N LEU A 258 6.26 20.60 5.30
CA LEU A 258 7.69 20.49 4.99
C LEU A 258 7.98 19.73 3.71
N ILE A 259 7.15 18.75 3.36
CA ILE A 259 7.32 17.91 2.17
C ILE A 259 6.78 18.61 0.91
N ALA A 260 5.68 19.34 1.03
CA ALA A 260 5.00 19.95 -0.11
C ALA A 260 5.90 20.87 -0.96
N PRO A 261 6.74 21.76 -0.40
CA PRO A 261 7.68 22.53 -1.20
C PRO A 261 8.69 21.69 -1.98
N VAL A 262 9.11 20.55 -1.43
CA VAL A 262 10.03 19.62 -2.10
C VAL A 262 9.33 18.96 -3.29
N ALA A 263 8.07 18.55 -3.11
CA ALA A 263 7.25 18.00 -4.19
C ALA A 263 7.05 19.02 -5.31
N GLU A 264 6.66 20.26 -4.97
CA GLU A 264 6.41 21.32 -5.95
C GLU A 264 7.67 21.66 -6.74
N ALA A 265 8.82 21.83 -6.06
CA ALA A 265 10.08 22.08 -6.73
C ALA A 265 10.50 20.95 -7.66
N ALA A 266 10.28 19.69 -7.27
CA ALA A 266 10.55 18.55 -8.11
C ALA A 266 9.61 18.51 -9.34
N ILE A 267 8.32 18.81 -9.18
CA ILE A 267 7.36 18.90 -10.28
C ILE A 267 7.76 20.02 -11.25
N GLU A 268 8.02 21.22 -10.75
CA GLU A 268 8.43 22.37 -11.57
C GLU A 268 9.69 22.05 -12.39
N LYS A 269 10.72 21.49 -11.74
CA LYS A 269 11.93 21.04 -12.42
C LYS A 269 11.64 19.99 -13.51
N THR A 270 10.73 19.07 -13.23
CA THR A 270 10.42 17.96 -14.12
C THR A 270 9.61 18.41 -15.34
N LEU A 271 8.74 19.40 -15.18
CA LEU A 271 7.87 19.89 -16.25
C LEU A 271 8.50 20.97 -17.15
N GLN A 272 9.68 21.48 -16.80
CA GLN A 272 10.50 22.34 -17.67
C GLN A 272 11.05 21.52 -18.85
#